data_bf06c2fb84f4f7e37f018e258468a299
#
_entry.id   bf06c2fb84f4f7e37f018e258468a299
#
_cell.length_a   1.000
_cell.length_b   1.000
_cell.length_c   1.000
_cell.angle_alpha   90.00
_cell.angle_beta   90.00
_cell.angle_gamma   90.00
#
_symmetry.space_group_name_H-M   'P 1'
#
loop_
_entity.id
_entity.type
_entity.pdbx_description
1 polymer ?
#
loop_
_entity_poly.entity_id
_entity_poly.type
_entity_poly.pdbx_seq_one_letter_code
_entity_poly.pdbx_strand_id
1 'polypeptide(L)'
;MMFERFTERSVRVMVIAQEEARRLGHSFLGTEQFLLGLIGEGESIGAQVLKSRGLTLKNTRIEVENLVGRGSGRSPVELPFTERAKQVLTFTVQESRQLGHNFIGTEHILLGLIREEEGIAARVLNNLGVDRFKVRNDVVRLISDASTVLNPERSQQLGRGAALRNYGTDL
;
A
#
# COMPACT_ATOMS: atom_id res chain seq x y z
N MET A 1 1.14 0.19 -19.46
CA MET A 1 0.62 1.13 -18.48
C MET A 1 1.16 0.83 -17.11
N MET A 2 1.17 1.85 -16.27
CA MET A 2 1.74 1.71 -14.93
C MET A 2 1.05 0.61 -14.11
N PHE A 3 -0.26 0.45 -14.28
CA PHE A 3 -1.02 -0.45 -13.43
C PHE A 3 -1.26 -1.83 -14.03
N GLU A 4 -0.61 -2.14 -15.12
CA GLU A 4 -0.83 -3.44 -15.80
C GLU A 4 -0.48 -4.62 -14.92
N ARG A 5 0.53 -4.47 -14.08
CA ARG A 5 0.98 -5.57 -13.22
C ARG A 5 0.36 -5.57 -11.84
N PHE A 6 -0.53 -4.63 -11.59
CA PHE A 6 -1.20 -4.54 -10.29
C PHE A 6 -2.19 -5.69 -10.15
N THR A 7 -2.17 -6.33 -8.98
CA THR A 7 -3.18 -7.33 -8.65
C THR A 7 -4.54 -6.66 -8.52
N GLU A 8 -5.60 -7.46 -8.54
CA GLU A 8 -6.95 -6.94 -8.34
C GLU A 8 -7.06 -6.14 -7.05
N ARG A 9 -6.50 -6.66 -5.97
CA ARG A 9 -6.58 -5.98 -4.69
C ARG A 9 -5.79 -4.67 -4.70
N SER A 10 -4.68 -4.64 -5.41
CA SER A 10 -3.91 -3.40 -5.55
C SER A 10 -4.66 -2.35 -6.34
N VAL A 11 -5.35 -2.76 -7.40
CA VAL A 11 -6.21 -1.84 -8.15
C VAL A 11 -7.30 -1.31 -7.23
N ARG A 12 -7.89 -2.17 -6.40
CA ARG A 12 -8.92 -1.74 -5.47
C ARG A 12 -8.38 -0.73 -4.46
N VAL A 13 -7.14 -0.93 -4.00
CA VAL A 13 -6.49 0.06 -3.12
C VAL A 13 -6.47 1.43 -3.80
N MET A 14 -6.12 1.47 -5.08
CA MET A 14 -6.06 2.74 -5.82
C MET A 14 -7.45 3.36 -6.00
N VAL A 15 -8.46 2.54 -6.23
CA VAL A 15 -9.84 3.03 -6.34
C VAL A 15 -10.28 3.64 -5.01
N ILE A 16 -10.04 2.94 -3.90
CA ILE A 16 -10.41 3.45 -2.57
C ILE A 16 -9.62 4.71 -2.24
N ALA A 17 -8.34 4.76 -2.62
CA ALA A 17 -7.54 5.96 -2.40
C ALA A 17 -8.17 7.18 -3.06
N GLN A 18 -8.66 7.02 -4.29
CA GLN A 18 -9.35 8.12 -4.97
C GLN A 18 -10.63 8.50 -4.26
N GLU A 19 -11.40 7.52 -3.79
CA GLU A 19 -12.63 7.78 -3.05
C GLU A 19 -12.32 8.57 -1.77
N GLU A 20 -11.24 8.20 -1.08
CA GLU A 20 -10.87 8.91 0.14
C GLU A 20 -10.45 10.35 -0.14
N ALA A 21 -9.70 10.59 -1.21
CA ALA A 21 -9.35 11.94 -1.58
C ALA A 21 -10.60 12.78 -1.88
N ARG A 22 -11.55 12.21 -2.62
CA ARG A 22 -12.80 12.92 -2.94
C ARG A 22 -13.63 13.17 -1.70
N ARG A 23 -13.65 12.23 -0.77
CA ARG A 23 -14.39 12.38 0.48
C ARG A 23 -13.93 13.63 1.25
N LEU A 24 -12.64 13.91 1.21
CA LEU A 24 -12.09 15.10 1.86
C LEU A 24 -12.07 16.32 0.94
N GLY A 25 -12.55 16.21 -0.28
CA GLY A 25 -12.60 17.32 -1.21
C GLY A 25 -11.27 17.73 -1.79
N HIS A 26 -10.31 16.80 -1.82
CA HIS A 26 -8.99 17.09 -2.36
C HIS A 26 -8.94 16.86 -3.86
N SER A 27 -8.06 17.60 -4.53
CA SER A 27 -7.91 17.52 -5.99
C SER A 27 -6.65 16.77 -6.41
N PHE A 28 -5.89 16.25 -5.46
CA PHE A 28 -4.68 15.46 -5.71
C PHE A 28 -4.72 14.20 -4.89
N LEU A 29 -3.97 13.19 -5.34
CA LEU A 29 -3.86 11.93 -4.64
C LEU A 29 -2.47 11.85 -4.02
N GLY A 30 -2.41 11.99 -2.71
CA GLY A 30 -1.17 11.99 -1.96
C GLY A 30 -0.88 10.65 -1.30
N THR A 31 0.23 10.58 -0.59
CA THR A 31 0.65 9.33 0.07
C THR A 31 -0.36 8.90 1.13
N GLU A 32 -1.02 9.85 1.79
CA GLU A 32 -2.02 9.52 2.80
C GLU A 32 -3.20 8.77 2.22
N GLN A 33 -3.56 9.04 0.95
CA GLN A 33 -4.64 8.30 0.33
C GLN A 33 -4.26 6.87 0.02
N PHE A 34 -3.00 6.61 -0.31
CA PHE A 34 -2.54 5.23 -0.46
C PHE A 34 -2.70 4.47 0.85
N LEU A 35 -2.33 5.11 1.95
CA LEU A 35 -2.49 4.50 3.27
C LEU A 35 -3.96 4.18 3.55
N LEU A 36 -4.84 5.14 3.31
CA LEU A 36 -6.28 4.93 3.49
C LEU A 36 -6.82 3.87 2.55
N GLY A 37 -6.29 3.82 1.32
CA GLY A 37 -6.68 2.79 0.37
C GLY A 37 -6.33 1.39 0.84
N LEU A 38 -5.12 1.23 1.39
CA LEU A 38 -4.69 -0.07 1.93
C LEU A 38 -5.60 -0.49 3.08
N ILE A 39 -5.84 0.40 4.03
CA ILE A 39 -6.67 0.08 5.19
C ILE A 39 -8.11 -0.18 4.75
N GLY A 40 -8.61 0.61 3.82
CA GLY A 40 -9.98 0.48 3.34
C GLY A 40 -10.24 -0.80 2.57
N GLU A 41 -9.24 -1.30 1.84
CA GLU A 41 -9.37 -2.58 1.15
C GLU A 41 -9.54 -3.71 2.17
N GLY A 42 -8.76 -3.69 3.22
CA GLY A 42 -9.04 -4.39 4.46
C GLY A 42 -8.69 -5.86 4.55
N GLU A 43 -8.37 -6.56 3.46
CA GLU A 43 -8.22 -8.02 3.51
C GLU A 43 -6.86 -8.53 3.06
N SER A 44 -6.13 -7.75 2.30
CA SER A 44 -4.85 -8.18 1.75
C SER A 44 -3.74 -8.11 2.78
N ILE A 45 -2.54 -8.58 2.39
CA ILE A 45 -1.37 -8.56 3.27
C ILE A 45 -1.10 -7.14 3.78
N GLY A 46 -1.12 -6.14 2.89
CA GLY A 46 -0.87 -4.78 3.31
C GLY A 46 -1.85 -4.30 4.36
N ALA A 47 -3.13 -4.60 4.15
CA ALA A 47 -4.18 -4.21 5.09
C ALA A 47 -4.01 -4.94 6.43
N GLN A 48 -3.71 -6.23 6.37
CA GLN A 48 -3.57 -7.02 7.60
C GLN A 48 -2.42 -6.54 8.47
N VAL A 49 -1.29 -6.21 7.85
CA VAL A 49 -0.15 -5.69 8.59
C VAL A 49 -0.52 -4.39 9.30
N LEU A 50 -1.16 -3.47 8.58
CA LEU A 50 -1.53 -2.19 9.17
C LEU A 50 -2.52 -2.36 10.31
N LYS A 51 -3.50 -3.24 10.13
CA LYS A 51 -4.45 -3.54 11.20
C LYS A 51 -3.75 -4.10 12.44
N SER A 52 -2.80 -5.01 12.23
CA SER A 52 -2.09 -5.62 13.36
C SER A 52 -1.25 -4.61 14.12
N ARG A 53 -0.93 -3.47 13.50
CA ARG A 53 -0.21 -2.39 14.14
C ARG A 53 -1.13 -1.29 14.69
N GLY A 54 -2.42 -1.57 14.73
CA GLY A 54 -3.38 -0.68 15.38
C GLY A 54 -4.03 0.36 14.50
N LEU A 55 -3.82 0.31 13.19
CA LEU A 55 -4.45 1.27 12.30
C LEU A 55 -5.84 0.79 11.92
N THR A 56 -6.81 1.67 12.12
CA THR A 56 -8.18 1.46 11.66
C THR A 56 -8.50 2.57 10.67
N LEU A 57 -9.52 2.34 9.85
CA LEU A 57 -9.95 3.39 8.94
C LEU A 57 -10.32 4.65 9.71
N LYS A 58 -10.99 4.46 10.85
CA LYS A 58 -11.45 5.58 11.66
C LYS A 58 -10.29 6.42 12.20
N ASN A 59 -9.31 5.79 12.88
CA ASN A 59 -8.24 6.57 13.49
C ASN A 59 -7.30 7.17 12.43
N THR A 60 -7.15 6.48 11.32
CA THR A 60 -6.30 6.99 10.25
C THR A 60 -6.97 8.16 9.53
N ARG A 61 -8.28 8.08 9.29
CA ARG A 61 -9.02 9.20 8.69
C ARG A 61 -8.93 10.46 9.56
N ILE A 62 -9.08 10.29 10.87
CA ILE A 62 -9.00 11.41 11.80
C ILE A 62 -7.63 12.06 11.71
N GLU A 63 -6.58 11.25 11.75
CA GLU A 63 -5.22 11.78 11.72
C GLU A 63 -4.91 12.47 10.39
N VAL A 64 -5.35 11.87 9.28
CA VAL A 64 -5.16 12.48 7.96
C VAL A 64 -5.87 13.84 7.91
N GLU A 65 -7.12 13.89 8.36
CA GLU A 65 -7.87 15.15 8.32
C GLU A 65 -7.22 16.19 9.22
N ASN A 66 -6.69 15.80 10.37
CA ASN A 66 -5.98 16.73 11.26
C ASN A 66 -4.74 17.33 10.58
N LEU A 67 -4.06 16.54 9.75
CA LEU A 67 -2.83 17.02 9.13
C LEU A 67 -3.07 17.82 7.85
N VAL A 68 -4.04 17.43 7.03
CA VAL A 68 -4.20 18.06 5.71
C VAL A 68 -5.53 18.82 5.57
N GLY A 69 -6.45 18.65 6.51
CA GLY A 69 -7.73 19.34 6.44
C GLY A 69 -8.59 18.89 5.29
N ARG A 70 -9.66 19.64 5.04
CA ARG A 70 -10.54 19.39 3.91
C ARG A 70 -10.16 20.29 2.75
N GLY A 71 -10.34 19.80 1.54
CA GLY A 71 -10.10 20.58 0.35
C GLY A 71 -11.35 21.38 -0.05
N SER A 72 -11.32 21.91 -1.27
CA SER A 72 -12.38 22.79 -1.78
C SER A 72 -13.68 22.06 -2.09
N GLY A 73 -13.65 20.75 -2.13
CA GLY A 73 -14.80 19.94 -2.51
C GLY A 73 -14.89 19.70 -4.01
N ARG A 74 -13.99 20.26 -4.79
CA ARG A 74 -13.97 20.08 -6.24
C ARG A 74 -12.83 19.14 -6.60
N SER A 75 -13.19 17.98 -7.14
CA SER A 75 -12.19 17.02 -7.58
C SER A 75 -12.34 16.79 -9.07
N PRO A 76 -11.23 16.77 -9.80
CA PRO A 76 -11.30 16.43 -11.23
C PRO A 76 -11.72 14.98 -11.41
N VAL A 77 -12.10 14.63 -12.64
CA VAL A 77 -12.49 13.27 -12.96
C VAL A 77 -11.33 12.32 -12.64
N GLU A 78 -10.12 12.71 -13.02
CA GLU A 78 -8.93 11.97 -12.67
C GLU A 78 -8.09 12.81 -11.72
N LEU A 79 -7.69 12.20 -10.62
CA LEU A 79 -6.89 12.89 -9.61
C LEU A 79 -5.41 12.66 -9.92
N PRO A 80 -4.66 13.74 -10.16
CA PRO A 80 -3.21 13.58 -10.36
C PRO A 80 -2.53 13.22 -9.05
N PHE A 81 -1.43 12.48 -9.17
CA PHE A 81 -0.63 12.12 -8.00
C PHE A 81 0.25 13.30 -7.58
N THR A 82 0.42 13.47 -6.27
CA THR A 82 1.45 14.39 -5.77
C THR A 82 2.83 13.82 -6.11
N GLU A 83 3.85 14.67 -5.99
CA GLU A 83 5.22 14.20 -6.27
C GLU A 83 5.63 13.08 -5.30
N ARG A 84 5.24 13.19 -4.05
CA ARG A 84 5.56 12.16 -3.08
C ARG A 84 4.81 10.85 -3.38
N ALA A 85 3.58 10.95 -3.86
CA ALA A 85 2.83 9.77 -4.27
C ALA A 85 3.49 9.09 -5.47
N LYS A 86 4.00 9.87 -6.42
CA LYS A 86 4.76 9.32 -7.55
C LYS A 86 6.01 8.59 -7.05
N GLN A 87 6.67 9.15 -6.06
CA GLN A 87 7.84 8.51 -5.46
C GLN A 87 7.47 7.18 -4.84
N VAL A 88 6.32 7.10 -4.16
CA VAL A 88 5.84 5.84 -3.59
C VAL A 88 5.64 4.82 -4.69
N LEU A 89 5.05 5.21 -5.82
CA LEU A 89 4.83 4.28 -6.92
C LEU A 89 6.16 3.76 -7.48
N THR A 90 7.15 4.63 -7.59
CA THR A 90 8.50 4.21 -8.01
C THR A 90 9.07 3.19 -7.02
N PHE A 91 8.98 3.48 -5.73
CA PHE A 91 9.46 2.56 -4.70
C PHE A 91 8.71 1.23 -4.73
N THR A 92 7.40 1.29 -4.97
CA THR A 92 6.56 0.10 -5.05
C THR A 92 7.06 -0.86 -6.13
N VAL A 93 7.37 -0.32 -7.31
CA VAL A 93 7.90 -1.14 -8.40
C VAL A 93 9.25 -1.72 -8.02
N GLN A 94 10.12 -0.90 -7.41
CA GLN A 94 11.43 -1.36 -6.98
C GLN A 94 11.34 -2.47 -5.94
N GLU A 95 10.41 -2.36 -4.98
CA GLU A 95 10.23 -3.39 -3.96
C GLU A 95 9.79 -4.71 -4.58
N SER A 96 8.87 -4.67 -5.53
CA SER A 96 8.44 -5.87 -6.22
C SER A 96 9.63 -6.54 -6.93
N ARG A 97 10.42 -5.76 -7.64
CA ARG A 97 11.59 -6.28 -8.36
C ARG A 97 12.62 -6.89 -7.42
N GLN A 98 12.90 -6.23 -6.31
CA GLN A 98 13.87 -6.72 -5.34
C GLN A 98 13.45 -8.05 -4.73
N LEU A 99 12.16 -8.27 -4.61
CA LEU A 99 11.63 -9.55 -4.11
C LEU A 99 11.50 -10.59 -5.21
N GLY A 100 11.86 -10.26 -6.45
CA GLY A 100 11.80 -11.20 -7.55
C GLY A 100 10.40 -11.44 -8.08
N HIS A 101 9.48 -10.51 -7.82
CA HIS A 101 8.10 -10.66 -8.26
C HIS A 101 7.87 -9.95 -9.58
N ASN A 102 6.92 -10.46 -10.36
CA ASN A 102 6.53 -9.83 -11.61
C ASN A 102 5.14 -9.21 -11.53
N PHE A 103 4.61 -9.07 -10.33
CA PHE A 103 3.31 -8.45 -10.07
C PHE A 103 3.47 -7.39 -8.99
N ILE A 104 2.49 -6.50 -8.89
CA ILE A 104 2.46 -5.46 -7.86
C ILE A 104 1.29 -5.75 -6.94
N GLY A 105 1.56 -6.26 -5.76
CA GLY A 105 0.55 -6.55 -4.75
C GLY A 105 0.47 -5.44 -3.71
N THR A 106 -0.49 -5.57 -2.81
CA THR A 106 -0.65 -4.59 -1.74
C THR A 106 0.56 -4.55 -0.82
N GLU A 107 1.25 -5.68 -0.67
CA GLU A 107 2.49 -5.74 0.10
C GLU A 107 3.56 -4.83 -0.49
N HIS A 108 3.62 -4.75 -1.82
CA HIS A 108 4.60 -3.88 -2.47
C HIS A 108 4.21 -2.42 -2.33
N ILE A 109 2.92 -2.12 -2.42
CA ILE A 109 2.45 -0.76 -2.19
C ILE A 109 2.82 -0.32 -0.77
N LEU A 110 2.59 -1.19 0.20
CA LEU A 110 2.92 -0.85 1.59
C LEU A 110 4.42 -0.67 1.77
N LEU A 111 5.25 -1.56 1.20
CA LEU A 111 6.70 -1.41 1.28
C LEU A 111 7.17 -0.11 0.64
N GLY A 112 6.60 0.25 -0.50
CA GLY A 112 6.92 1.52 -1.14
C GLY A 112 6.51 2.70 -0.29
N LEU A 113 5.33 2.60 0.32
CA LEU A 113 4.80 3.67 1.15
C LEU A 113 5.70 3.93 2.36
N ILE A 114 6.16 2.88 3.03
CA ILE A 114 7.00 3.07 4.22
C ILE A 114 8.43 3.50 3.89
N ARG A 115 8.86 3.33 2.64
CA ARG A 115 10.16 3.87 2.21
C ARG A 115 10.14 5.38 2.05
N GLU A 116 9.00 5.95 1.73
CA GLU A 116 8.89 7.38 1.55
C GLU A 116 8.74 8.01 2.94
N GLU A 117 9.69 8.88 3.32
CA GLU A 117 9.82 9.31 4.71
C GLU A 117 9.31 10.71 4.99
N GLU A 118 8.95 11.47 3.98
CA GLU A 118 8.66 12.89 4.15
C GLU A 118 7.22 13.28 3.86
N GLY A 119 6.42 12.37 3.31
CA GLY A 119 5.04 12.65 2.96
C GLY A 119 4.10 12.56 4.15
N ILE A 120 2.84 12.82 3.86
CA ILE A 120 1.81 12.83 4.90
C ILE A 120 1.62 11.44 5.50
N ALA A 121 1.69 10.38 4.69
CA ALA A 121 1.55 9.02 5.23
C ALA A 121 2.61 8.74 6.29
N ALA A 122 3.86 9.15 6.04
CA ALA A 122 4.93 8.95 7.02
C ALA A 122 4.61 9.67 8.33
N ARG A 123 4.06 10.88 8.25
CA ARG A 123 3.67 11.63 9.43
C ARG A 123 2.51 10.97 10.17
N VAL A 124 1.54 10.46 9.44
CA VAL A 124 0.41 9.74 10.04
C VAL A 124 0.91 8.52 10.80
N LEU A 125 1.75 7.71 10.16
CA LEU A 125 2.29 6.51 10.80
C LEU A 125 3.07 6.87 12.05
N ASN A 126 3.91 7.90 11.96
CA ASN A 126 4.70 8.35 13.10
C ASN A 126 3.80 8.82 14.23
N ASN A 127 2.78 9.62 13.92
CA ASN A 127 1.87 10.17 14.93
C ASN A 127 1.04 9.09 15.60
N LEU A 128 0.74 8.02 14.87
CA LEU A 128 -0.03 6.90 15.42
C LEU A 128 0.88 5.84 16.06
N GLY A 129 2.17 6.12 16.18
CA GLY A 129 3.10 5.23 16.88
C GLY A 129 3.49 3.98 16.12
N VAL A 130 3.40 3.99 14.80
CA VAL A 130 3.72 2.83 14.00
C VAL A 130 5.19 2.87 13.56
N ASP A 131 5.92 1.82 13.92
CA ASP A 131 7.34 1.68 13.57
C ASP A 131 7.45 1.08 12.18
N ARG A 132 7.99 1.85 11.24
CA ARG A 132 8.09 1.43 9.84
C ARG A 132 8.97 0.21 9.63
N PHE A 133 10.02 0.07 10.44
CA PHE A 133 10.88 -1.12 10.34
C PHE A 133 10.11 -2.38 10.74
N LYS A 134 9.27 -2.28 11.76
CA LYS A 134 8.46 -3.42 12.19
C LYS A 134 7.41 -3.76 11.13
N VAL A 135 6.84 -2.76 10.48
CA VAL A 135 5.91 -2.99 9.38
C VAL A 135 6.61 -3.75 8.26
N ARG A 136 7.81 -3.32 7.89
CA ARG A 136 8.57 -4.01 6.85
C ARG A 136 8.83 -5.46 7.23
N ASN A 137 9.27 -5.70 8.45
CA ASN A 137 9.53 -7.06 8.91
C ASN A 137 8.27 -7.91 8.87
N ASP A 138 7.12 -7.35 9.26
CA ASP A 138 5.85 -8.07 9.21
C ASP A 138 5.50 -8.46 7.77
N VAL A 139 5.66 -7.53 6.83
CA VAL A 139 5.35 -7.79 5.43
C VAL A 139 6.23 -8.91 4.89
N VAL A 140 7.54 -8.81 5.12
CA VAL A 140 8.49 -9.80 4.61
C VAL A 140 8.18 -11.18 5.20
N ARG A 141 7.85 -11.25 6.48
CA ARG A 141 7.50 -12.50 7.13
C ARG A 141 6.24 -13.12 6.52
N LEU A 142 5.21 -12.31 6.31
CA LEU A 142 3.96 -12.82 5.76
C LEU A 142 4.11 -13.29 4.31
N ILE A 143 4.93 -12.61 3.53
CA ILE A 143 5.22 -13.06 2.17
C ILE A 143 5.90 -14.42 2.20
N SER A 144 6.91 -14.58 3.05
CA SER A 144 7.64 -15.84 3.16
C SER A 144 6.74 -16.98 3.63
N ASP A 145 5.94 -16.71 4.68
CA ASP A 145 5.05 -17.72 5.23
C ASP A 145 4.00 -18.14 4.21
N ALA A 146 3.40 -17.18 3.51
CA ALA A 146 2.37 -17.46 2.53
C ALA A 146 2.93 -18.33 1.39
N SER A 147 4.12 -18.00 0.90
CA SER A 147 4.75 -18.78 -0.15
C SER A 147 5.00 -20.21 0.29
N THR A 148 5.50 -20.38 1.50
CA THR A 148 5.82 -21.70 2.03
C THR A 148 4.54 -22.52 2.26
N VAL A 149 3.55 -21.92 2.88
CA VAL A 149 2.31 -22.63 3.23
C VAL A 149 1.52 -22.99 2.00
N LEU A 150 1.40 -22.05 1.05
CA LEU A 150 0.55 -22.27 -0.11
C LEU A 150 1.09 -23.33 -1.05
N ASN A 151 2.40 -23.34 -1.29
CA ASN A 151 2.94 -24.30 -2.24
C ASN A 151 4.46 -24.28 -2.18
N PRO A 152 5.07 -25.20 -1.44
CA PRO A 152 6.54 -25.24 -1.34
C PRO A 152 7.23 -25.40 -2.69
N GLU A 153 6.68 -26.23 -3.57
CA GLU A 153 7.26 -26.44 -4.89
C GLU A 153 7.16 -25.18 -5.73
N ARG A 154 6.03 -24.54 -5.64
CA ARG A 154 5.81 -23.29 -6.35
C ARG A 154 6.70 -22.20 -5.79
N SER A 155 6.94 -22.21 -4.48
CA SER A 155 7.88 -21.29 -3.86
C SER A 155 9.26 -21.41 -4.46
N GLN A 156 9.70 -22.62 -4.75
CA GLN A 156 10.98 -22.82 -5.39
C GLN A 156 11.00 -22.25 -6.80
N GLN A 157 9.92 -22.47 -7.55
CA GLN A 157 9.81 -21.88 -8.87
C GLN A 157 9.78 -20.38 -8.81
N LEU A 158 9.03 -19.88 -7.85
CA LEU A 158 8.92 -18.43 -7.68
C LEU A 158 10.25 -17.82 -7.26
N GLY A 159 11.02 -18.55 -6.46
CA GLY A 159 12.34 -18.08 -6.09
C GLY A 159 13.25 -17.92 -7.27
N ARG A 160 12.95 -18.61 -8.35
CA ARG A 160 13.69 -18.44 -9.58
C ARG A 160 13.08 -17.40 -10.49
N GLY A 161 11.91 -17.08 -10.26
CA GLY A 161 11.20 -16.14 -11.06
C GLY A 161 9.92 -15.97 -10.52
N ALA A 162 9.56 -16.38 -9.52
CA ALA A 162 8.34 -16.09 -9.07
C ALA A 162 7.92 -16.51 -7.84
N ALA A 163 8.24 -16.80 -7.30
CA ALA A 163 7.71 -17.19 -6.13
C ALA A 163 6.41 -17.01 -5.85
N LEU A 164 6.13 -16.84 -5.98
CA LEU A 164 5.24 -16.94 -5.56
C LEU A 164 4.26 -16.75 -5.81
N ARG A 165 3.91 -16.79 -6.43
CA ARG A 165 3.08 -16.64 -6.52
C ARG A 165 2.19 -16.75 -6.13
N ASN A 166 2.04 -16.57 -5.80
CA ASN A 166 1.23 -16.59 -5.28
C ASN A 166 0.67 -16.01 -4.70
N TYR A 167 0.66 -15.77 -4.48
CA TYR A 167 0.14 -15.41 -3.74
C TYR A 167 -0.73 -15.21 -3.81
N GLY A 168 -0.67 -15.20 -3.74
CA GLY A 168 -1.40 -15.19 -3.77
C GLY A 168 -1.85 -14.65 -3.52
N THR A 169 -1.90 -14.72 -3.37
CA THR A 169 -2.15 -14.19 -3.23
C THR A 169 -2.14 -13.49 -3.41
N ASP A 170 -1.96 -13.46 -3.51
CA ASP A 170 -2.01 -12.87 -3.71
C ASP A 170 -1.99 -12.88 -4.25
N LEU A 171 -1.67 -13.52 -4.27
CA LEU A 171 -1.57 -13.80 -4.70
C LEU A 171 -1.97 -13.98 -5.00
#